data_480afd347eda21818195676f2b88d487
#
_entry.id   480afd347eda21818195676f2b88d487
#
_cell.length_a   1.000
_cell.length_b   1.000
_cell.length_c   1.000
_cell.angle_alpha   90.00
_cell.angle_beta   90.00
_cell.angle_gamma   90.00
#
_symmetry.space_group_name_H-M   'P 1'
#
loop_
_entity.id
_entity.type
_entity.pdbx_description
1 polymer ?
#
loop_
_entity_poly.entity_id
_entity_poly.type
_entity_poly.pdbx_seq_one_letter_code
_entity_poly.pdbx_strand_id
1 'polypeptide(L)'
;NYDNLLSFLNLLIILYSDIRSLYNGVLDIHLKGYINEIAKYKNYLSYDAAKKNLELVYSLVLKLQNNVMPKNILNNLFVNIF
;
A
#
# COMPACT_ATOMS: atom_id res chain seq x y z
N ASN A 1 17.84 -4.39 -0.17
CA ASN A 1 18.25 -3.21 0.55
C ASN A 1 17.14 -2.67 1.42
N TYR A 2 17.44 -2.46 2.70
CA TYR A 2 16.47 -2.04 3.71
C TYR A 2 15.77 -0.71 3.34
N ASP A 3 16.55 0.31 2.99
CA ASP A 3 16.00 1.65 2.73
C ASP A 3 15.12 1.66 1.48
N ASN A 4 15.51 0.94 0.43
CA ASN A 4 14.72 0.85 -0.79
C ASN A 4 13.42 0.10 -0.54
N LEU A 5 13.46 -0.98 0.24
CA LEU A 5 12.27 -1.73 0.58
C LEU A 5 11.32 -0.89 1.45
N LEU A 6 11.86 -0.19 2.44
CA LEU A 6 11.04 0.70 3.29
C LEU A 6 10.38 1.79 2.45
N SER A 7 11.11 2.41 1.54
CA SER A 7 10.55 3.43 0.64
C SER A 7 9.45 2.87 -0.24
N PHE A 8 9.62 1.66 -0.76
CA PHE A 8 8.61 0.98 -1.57
C PHE A 8 7.34 0.70 -0.75
N LEU A 9 7.50 0.17 0.47
CA LEU A 9 6.35 -0.10 1.35
C LEU A 9 5.61 1.19 1.70
N ASN A 10 6.33 2.27 1.99
CA ASN A 10 5.72 3.57 2.26
C ASN A 10 4.94 4.10 1.07
N LEU A 11 5.44 3.89 -0.15
CA LEU A 11 4.71 4.26 -1.35
C LEU A 11 3.40 3.47 -1.49
N LEU A 12 3.44 2.17 -1.19
CA LEU A 12 2.23 1.34 -1.20
C LEU A 12 1.21 1.83 -0.15
N ILE A 13 1.66 2.23 1.03
CA ILE A 13 0.79 2.80 2.06
C ILE A 13 0.08 4.04 1.51
N ILE A 14 0.80 4.94 0.88
CA ILE A 14 0.24 6.15 0.29
C ILE A 14 -0.79 5.78 -0.78
N LEU A 15 -0.45 4.86 -1.67
CA LEU A 15 -1.33 4.43 -2.76
C LEU A 15 -2.64 3.84 -2.22
N TYR A 16 -2.56 2.87 -1.31
CA TYR A 16 -3.77 2.25 -0.76
C TYR A 16 -4.58 3.19 0.10
N SER A 17 -3.93 4.12 0.82
CA SER A 17 -4.62 5.16 1.57
C SER A 17 -5.41 6.07 0.64
N ASP A 18 -4.83 6.47 -0.48
CA ASP A 18 -5.49 7.31 -1.47
C ASP A 18 -6.68 6.59 -2.12
N ILE A 19 -6.53 5.30 -2.42
CA ILE A 19 -7.64 4.50 -2.96
C ILE A 19 -8.81 4.47 -1.97
N ARG A 20 -8.52 4.23 -0.69
CA ARG A 20 -9.57 4.26 0.35
C ARG A 20 -10.24 5.62 0.44
N SER A 21 -9.46 6.69 0.38
CA SER A 21 -9.99 8.06 0.43
C SER A 21 -10.96 8.33 -0.73
N LEU A 22 -10.61 7.89 -1.93
CA LEU A 22 -11.48 8.04 -3.09
C LEU A 22 -12.79 7.25 -2.94
N TYR A 23 -12.75 6.05 -2.36
CA TYR A 23 -13.98 5.30 -2.05
C TYR A 23 -14.88 6.04 -1.08
N ASN A 24 -14.30 6.78 -0.14
CA ASN A 24 -15.03 7.56 0.85
C ASN A 24 -15.43 8.96 0.34
N GLY A 25 -15.21 9.26 -0.93
CA GLY A 25 -15.53 10.55 -1.53
C GLY A 25 -14.58 11.66 -1.15
N VAL A 26 -13.43 11.35 -0.57
CA VAL A 26 -12.41 12.32 -0.19
C VAL A 26 -11.51 12.58 -1.39
N LEU A 27 -11.44 13.83 -1.85
CA LEU A 27 -10.62 14.21 -3.01
C LEU A 27 -9.25 14.78 -2.61
N ASP A 28 -9.03 15.03 -1.33
CA ASP A 28 -7.74 15.51 -0.81
C ASP A 28 -6.82 14.32 -0.56
N ILE A 29 -6.22 13.81 -1.63
CA ILE A 29 -5.34 12.64 -1.60
C ILE A 29 -3.88 13.07 -1.72
N HIS A 30 -2.96 12.18 -1.30
CA HIS A 30 -1.52 12.45 -1.31
C HIS A 30 -0.97 12.55 -2.73
N LEU A 31 -1.41 11.66 -3.63
CA LEU A 31 -0.91 11.58 -5.01
C LEU A 31 -1.85 12.31 -5.96
N LYS A 32 -2.06 13.60 -5.73
CA LYS A 32 -3.02 14.43 -6.48
C LYS A 32 -2.76 14.46 -7.99
N GLY A 33 -1.49 14.47 -8.38
CA GLY A 33 -1.11 14.45 -9.80
C GLY A 33 -1.49 13.17 -10.53
N TYR A 34 -1.86 12.13 -9.79
CA TYR A 34 -2.19 10.81 -10.33
C TYR A 34 -3.62 10.39 -10.04
N ILE A 35 -4.49 11.36 -9.73
CA ILE A 35 -5.87 11.07 -9.30
C ILE A 35 -6.63 10.22 -10.34
N ASN A 36 -6.42 10.46 -11.62
CA ASN A 36 -7.10 9.71 -12.68
C ASN A 36 -6.63 8.26 -12.74
N GLU A 37 -5.32 8.05 -12.58
CA GLU A 37 -4.73 6.71 -12.56
C GLU A 37 -5.18 5.93 -11.33
N ILE A 38 -5.21 6.58 -10.17
CA ILE A 38 -5.66 5.97 -8.92
C ILE A 38 -7.15 5.62 -9.01
N ALA A 39 -7.95 6.49 -9.61
CA ALA A 39 -9.38 6.24 -9.82
C ALA A 39 -9.61 5.01 -10.71
N LYS A 40 -8.73 4.75 -11.68
CA LYS A 40 -8.79 3.52 -12.49
C LYS A 40 -8.52 2.28 -11.65
N TYR A 41 -7.55 2.33 -10.74
CA TYR A 41 -7.28 1.21 -9.83
C TYR A 41 -8.48 0.87 -8.95
N LYS A 42 -9.27 1.88 -8.59
CA LYS A 42 -10.50 1.69 -7.83
C LYS A 42 -11.45 0.70 -8.53
N ASN A 43 -11.43 0.62 -9.86
CA ASN A 43 -12.28 -0.30 -10.62
C ASN A 43 -11.81 -1.76 -10.51
N TYR A 44 -10.56 -1.99 -10.14
CA TYR A 44 -9.96 -3.32 -10.05
C TYR A 44 -9.75 -3.80 -8.61
N LEU A 45 -9.91 -2.91 -7.64
CA LEU A 45 -9.60 -3.18 -6.25
C LEU A 45 -10.77 -2.70 -5.38
N SER A 46 -11.44 -3.63 -4.69
CA SER A 46 -12.54 -3.28 -3.79
C SER A 46 -12.03 -2.48 -2.59
N TYR A 47 -12.94 -1.78 -1.92
CA TYR A 47 -12.63 -1.08 -0.68
C TYR A 47 -12.01 -2.01 0.37
N ASP A 48 -12.63 -3.19 0.56
CA ASP A 48 -12.14 -4.15 1.54
C ASP A 48 -10.77 -4.68 1.19
N ALA A 49 -10.51 -4.94 -0.10
CA ALA A 49 -9.18 -5.38 -0.55
C ALA A 49 -8.13 -4.29 -0.35
N ALA A 50 -8.45 -3.03 -0.64
CA ALA A 50 -7.55 -1.90 -0.41
C ALA A 50 -7.23 -1.75 1.08
N LYS A 51 -8.25 -1.85 1.93
CA LYS A 51 -8.09 -1.79 3.39
C LYS A 51 -7.21 -2.93 3.89
N LYS A 52 -7.47 -4.16 3.43
CA LYS A 52 -6.71 -5.35 3.82
C LYS A 52 -5.23 -5.22 3.39
N ASN A 53 -5.00 -4.76 2.17
CA ASN A 53 -3.65 -4.57 1.66
C ASN A 53 -2.91 -3.48 2.44
N LEU A 54 -3.60 -2.41 2.81
CA LEU A 54 -3.02 -1.35 3.63
C LEU A 54 -2.57 -1.89 5.00
N GLU A 55 -3.42 -2.67 5.66
CA GLU A 55 -3.10 -3.29 6.94
C GLU A 55 -1.92 -4.25 6.81
N LEU A 56 -1.86 -5.03 5.73
CA LEU A 56 -0.73 -5.91 5.45
C LEU A 56 0.56 -5.11 5.34
N VAL A 57 0.57 -4.04 4.55
CA VAL A 57 1.78 -3.24 4.34
C VAL A 57 2.24 -2.59 5.64
N TYR A 58 1.33 -2.07 6.46
CA TYR A 58 1.69 -1.57 7.80
C TYR A 58 2.37 -2.64 8.65
N SER A 59 1.81 -3.83 8.66
CA SER A 59 2.38 -4.98 9.38
C SER A 59 3.80 -5.29 8.90
N LEU A 60 4.03 -5.25 7.59
CA LEU A 60 5.34 -5.52 7.00
C LEU A 60 6.36 -4.43 7.34
N VAL A 61 5.95 -3.17 7.40
CA VAL A 61 6.83 -2.08 7.85
C VAL A 61 7.29 -2.33 9.28
N LEU A 62 6.37 -2.71 10.17
CA LEU A 62 6.73 -3.02 11.56
C LEU A 62 7.69 -4.20 11.64
N LYS A 63 7.47 -5.26 10.87
CA LYS A 63 8.37 -6.41 10.82
C LYS A 63 9.75 -6.03 10.32
N LEU A 64 9.81 -5.20 9.28
CA LEU A 64 11.09 -4.73 8.75
C LEU A 64 11.86 -3.91 9.78
N GLN A 65 11.16 -3.02 10.50
CA GLN A 65 11.75 -2.22 11.59
C GLN A 65 12.19 -3.08 12.77
N ASN A 66 11.60 -4.25 12.96
CA ASN A 66 11.96 -5.22 14.00
C ASN A 66 12.94 -6.29 13.49
N ASN A 67 13.72 -5.96 12.47
CA ASN A 67 14.84 -6.78 11.95
C ASN A 67 14.41 -8.08 11.26
N VAL A 68 13.19 -8.19 10.78
CA VAL A 68 12.82 -9.27 9.87
C VAL A 68 13.54 -9.05 8.54
N MET A 69 14.11 -10.11 7.99
CA MET A 69 14.92 -10.01 6.77
C MET A 69 14.10 -9.49 5.59
N PRO A 70 14.64 -8.54 4.79
CA PRO A 70 13.93 -8.00 3.62
C PRO A 70 13.39 -9.07 2.67
N LYS A 71 14.13 -10.15 2.47
CA LYS A 71 13.69 -11.26 1.63
C LYS A 71 12.36 -11.86 2.12
N ASN A 72 12.22 -12.03 3.43
CA ASN A 72 11.00 -12.57 4.02
C ASN A 72 9.83 -11.58 3.89
N ILE A 73 10.11 -10.29 4.02
CA ILE A 73 9.12 -9.24 3.81
C ILE A 73 8.59 -9.28 2.37
N LEU A 74 9.48 -9.35 1.39
CA LEU A 74 9.09 -9.42 -0.03
C LEU A 74 8.28 -10.68 -0.34
N ASN A 75 8.69 -11.82 0.18
CA ASN A 75 7.96 -13.07 -0.02
C ASN A 75 6.53 -12.97 0.54
N ASN A 76 6.38 -12.43 1.74
CA ASN A 76 5.08 -12.23 2.37
C ASN A 76 4.21 -11.28 1.54
N LEU A 77 4.79 -10.18 1.08
CA LEU A 77 4.09 -9.20 0.25
C LEU A 77 3.54 -9.85 -1.02
N PHE A 78 4.39 -10.54 -1.79
CA PHE A 78 3.99 -11.14 -3.07
C PHE A 78 2.96 -12.25 -2.91
N VAL A 79 2.97 -12.97 -1.80
CA VAL A 79 1.99 -14.04 -1.54
C VAL A 79 0.63 -13.48 -1.15
N ASN A 80 0.58 -12.36 -0.42
CA ASN A 80 -0.65 -11.93 0.26
C ASN A 80 -1.30 -10.66 -0.33
N ILE A 81 -0.57 -9.85 -1.12
CA ILE A 81 -1.12 -8.57 -1.55
C ILE A 81 -2.09 -8.69 -2.73
N PHE A 82 -1.97 -9.75 -3.48
CA PHE A 82 -2.84 -10.01 -4.64
C PHE A 82 -3.72 -11.25 -4.39
#